data_ef0274a88f63d9921c3e1ae5a0bfe551
#
_entry.id   ef0274a88f63d9921c3e1ae5a0bfe551
#
_cell.length_a   1.000
_cell.length_b   1.000
_cell.length_c   1.000
_cell.angle_alpha   90.00
_cell.angle_beta   90.00
_cell.angle_gamma   90.00
#
_symmetry.space_group_name_H-M   'P 1'
#
loop_
_entity.id
_entity.type
_entity.pdbx_description
1 polymer ?
#
loop_
_entity_poly.entity_id
_entity_poly.type
_entity_poly.pdbx_seq_one_letter_code
_entity_poly.pdbx_strand_id
1 'polypeptide(L)'
;MPVERLRGRAAIEQRRRRMERTNWMCERCLGIGRWVGRGLGRASVATVVNHIIPLIHGGSDEDDNTENLCGPCDKIVTAQQFGFKVKVAIGTDGWPT
;
A
#
# COMPACT_ATOMS: atom_id res chain seq x y z
N MET A 1 -12.62 9.19 -16.52
CA MET A 1 -11.69 8.30 -17.22
C MET A 1 -10.77 7.63 -16.24
N PRO A 2 -10.50 6.36 -16.40
CA PRO A 2 -9.52 5.71 -15.54
C PRO A 2 -8.12 6.26 -15.82
N VAL A 3 -7.31 6.30 -14.79
CA VAL A 3 -5.92 6.70 -14.91
C VAL A 3 -5.14 5.57 -15.59
N GLU A 4 -4.42 5.91 -16.63
CA GLU A 4 -3.59 4.93 -17.29
C GLU A 4 -2.35 4.65 -16.46
N ARG A 5 -2.03 3.38 -16.32
CA ARG A 5 -0.85 2.96 -15.57
C ARG A 5 0.27 2.59 -16.52
N LEU A 6 1.48 2.89 -16.10
CA LEU A 6 2.65 2.48 -16.86
C LEU A 6 2.74 0.96 -16.90
N ARG A 7 3.37 0.46 -17.95
CA ARG A 7 3.53 -0.97 -18.16
C ARG A 7 4.97 -1.28 -18.52
N GLY A 8 5.32 -2.56 -18.42
CA GLY A 8 6.61 -3.05 -18.81
C GLY A 8 7.75 -2.43 -18.02
N ARG A 9 8.81 -2.06 -18.73
CA ARG A 9 9.99 -1.50 -18.08
C ARG A 9 9.68 -0.19 -17.34
N ALA A 10 8.82 0.64 -17.92
CA ALA A 10 8.46 1.91 -17.28
C ALA A 10 7.79 1.67 -15.92
N ALA A 11 6.94 0.65 -15.84
CA ALA A 11 6.29 0.32 -14.58
C ALA A 11 7.30 -0.21 -13.55
N ILE A 12 8.26 -1.00 -13.99
CA ILE A 12 9.31 -1.54 -13.11
C ILE A 12 10.14 -0.40 -12.54
N GLU A 13 10.55 0.55 -13.39
CA GLU A 13 11.34 1.70 -12.96
C GLU A 13 10.56 2.59 -12.01
N GLN A 14 9.28 2.79 -12.28
CA GLN A 14 8.42 3.59 -11.41
C GLN A 14 8.34 2.95 -10.02
N ARG A 15 8.13 1.63 -9.98
CA ARG A 15 8.03 0.92 -8.72
C ARG A 15 9.35 1.00 -7.94
N ARG A 16 10.47 0.82 -8.64
CA ARG A 16 11.78 0.91 -8.00
C ARG A 16 12.01 2.29 -7.41
N ARG A 17 11.71 3.34 -8.17
CA ARG A 17 11.86 4.72 -7.69
C ARG A 17 11.02 4.97 -6.45
N ARG A 18 9.78 4.47 -6.45
CA ARG A 18 8.88 4.65 -5.31
C ARG A 18 9.38 3.92 -4.08
N MET A 19 9.84 2.69 -4.26
CA MET A 19 10.37 1.91 -3.14
C MET A 19 11.65 2.50 -2.57
N GLU A 20 12.52 3.04 -3.42
CA GLU A 20 13.76 3.64 -2.99
C GLU A 20 13.53 4.88 -2.11
N ARG A 21 12.39 5.51 -2.25
CA ARG A 21 12.00 6.66 -1.45
C ARG A 21 12.11 6.38 0.05
N THR A 22 11.81 5.16 0.45
CA THR A 22 11.82 4.75 1.85
C THR A 22 12.85 3.67 2.10
N ASN A 23 13.84 3.52 1.22
CA ASN A 23 14.83 2.45 1.31
C ASN A 23 14.17 1.08 1.39
N TRP A 24 13.08 0.90 0.64
CA TRP A 24 12.32 -0.35 0.59
C TRP A 24 11.70 -0.74 1.94
N MET A 25 11.43 0.24 2.79
CA MET A 25 10.84 -0.01 4.10
C MET A 25 9.36 0.36 4.13
N CYS A 26 8.60 -0.35 4.96
CA CYS A 26 7.18 -0.09 5.14
C CYS A 26 6.95 1.22 5.89
N GLU A 27 6.19 2.12 5.29
CA GLU A 27 5.96 3.45 5.89
C GLU A 27 5.11 3.35 7.15
N ARG A 28 4.12 2.46 7.15
CA ARG A 28 3.24 2.30 8.31
C ARG A 28 3.98 1.73 9.51
N CYS A 29 4.85 0.75 9.27
CA CYS A 29 5.63 0.17 10.36
C CYS A 29 6.59 1.19 10.96
N LEU A 30 7.25 1.98 10.11
CA LEU A 30 8.21 2.98 10.57
C LEU A 30 7.56 4.24 11.12
N GLY A 31 6.35 4.56 10.69
CA GLY A 31 5.70 5.81 11.10
C GLY A 31 6.23 7.00 10.34
N ILE A 32 6.36 6.88 9.02
CA ILE A 32 6.78 7.99 8.17
C ILE A 32 5.68 8.26 7.14
N GLY A 33 5.81 9.34 6.38
CA GLY A 33 4.78 9.74 5.44
C GLY A 33 3.52 10.12 6.20
N ARG A 34 2.37 9.63 5.74
CA ARG A 34 1.11 9.93 6.42
C ARG A 34 0.95 9.19 7.76
N TRP A 35 1.92 8.35 8.08
CA TRP A 35 1.88 7.56 9.32
C TRP A 35 2.73 8.17 10.43
N VAL A 36 3.21 9.40 10.23
CA VAL A 36 3.95 10.10 11.29
C VAL A 36 3.07 10.18 12.53
N GLY A 37 3.62 9.75 13.67
CA GLY A 37 2.88 9.72 14.93
C GLY A 37 1.97 8.53 15.11
N ARG A 38 1.85 7.66 14.08
CA ARG A 38 0.95 6.51 14.12
C ARG A 38 1.62 5.22 13.68
N GLY A 39 2.96 5.22 13.64
CA GLY A 39 3.70 4.04 13.22
C GLY A 39 3.59 2.91 14.21
N LEU A 40 3.91 1.71 13.76
CA LEU A 40 3.85 0.53 14.60
C LEU A 40 5.11 0.32 15.44
N GLY A 41 6.10 1.19 15.25
CA GLY A 41 7.32 1.11 16.04
C GLY A 41 8.23 -0.04 15.66
N ARG A 42 8.17 -0.46 14.41
CA ARG A 42 9.00 -1.56 13.92
C ARG A 42 9.45 -1.28 12.49
N ALA A 43 10.47 -1.99 12.05
CA ALA A 43 10.97 -1.90 10.69
C ALA A 43 10.63 -3.19 9.95
N SER A 44 10.07 -3.06 8.77
CA SER A 44 9.82 -4.22 7.92
C SER A 44 9.97 -3.81 6.47
N VAL A 45 10.32 -4.77 5.62
CA VAL A 45 10.54 -4.52 4.20
C VAL A 45 9.20 -4.32 3.52
N ALA A 46 9.10 -3.27 2.71
CA ALA A 46 7.92 -3.03 1.90
C ALA A 46 7.93 -3.94 0.68
N THR A 47 6.78 -4.47 0.35
CA THR A 47 6.62 -5.31 -0.84
C THR A 47 5.54 -4.81 -1.77
N VAL A 48 4.76 -3.82 -1.34
CA VAL A 48 3.61 -3.32 -2.08
C VAL A 48 3.67 -1.80 -2.16
N VAL A 49 3.41 -1.25 -3.32
CA VAL A 49 3.16 0.19 -3.48
C VAL A 49 1.65 0.34 -3.55
N ASN A 50 1.08 0.96 -2.54
CA ASN A 50 -0.36 1.13 -2.40
C ASN A 50 -0.75 2.57 -2.73
N HIS A 51 -1.89 2.76 -3.40
CA HIS A 51 -2.43 4.10 -3.64
C HIS A 51 -3.19 4.55 -2.41
N ILE A 52 -2.82 5.71 -1.88
CA ILE A 52 -3.45 6.25 -0.67
C ILE A 52 -4.95 6.47 -0.92
N ILE A 53 -5.27 7.12 -2.04
CA ILE A 53 -6.63 7.18 -2.54
C ILE A 53 -6.70 6.20 -3.71
N PRO A 54 -7.48 5.12 -3.61
CA PRO A 54 -7.53 4.14 -4.69
C PRO A 54 -7.92 4.76 -6.02
N LEU A 55 -7.35 4.24 -7.10
CA LEU A 55 -7.66 4.75 -8.43
C LEU A 55 -9.14 4.68 -8.74
N ILE A 56 -9.81 3.62 -8.28
CA ILE A 56 -11.25 3.45 -8.49
C ILE A 56 -12.06 4.51 -7.72
N HIS A 57 -11.45 5.13 -6.71
CA HIS A 57 -12.10 6.19 -5.93
C HIS A 57 -11.65 7.58 -6.37
N GLY A 58 -11.06 7.69 -7.56
CA GLY A 58 -10.64 8.97 -8.11
C GLY A 58 -9.23 9.38 -7.75
N GLY A 59 -8.47 8.48 -7.17
CA GLY A 59 -7.06 8.78 -6.85
C GLY A 59 -6.20 8.84 -8.11
N SER A 60 -5.08 9.55 -8.03
CA SER A 60 -4.13 9.65 -9.12
C SER A 60 -3.05 8.58 -8.99
N ASP A 61 -2.29 8.37 -10.08
CA ASP A 61 -1.13 7.49 -10.06
C ASP A 61 0.15 8.30 -9.92
N GLU A 62 0.09 9.40 -9.16
CA GLU A 62 1.25 10.23 -8.86
C GLU A 62 1.99 9.67 -7.65
N ASP A 63 3.28 9.98 -7.57
CA ASP A 63 4.09 9.46 -6.48
C ASP A 63 3.55 9.87 -5.10
N ASP A 64 2.99 11.08 -4.99
CA ASP A 64 2.48 11.57 -3.71
C ASP A 64 1.19 10.90 -3.27
N ASN A 65 0.55 10.15 -4.17
CA ASN A 65 -0.63 9.35 -3.83
C ASN A 65 -0.28 7.88 -3.61
N THR A 66 0.97 7.58 -3.33
CA THR A 66 1.39 6.20 -3.09
C THR A 66 2.16 6.10 -1.79
N GLU A 67 2.14 4.92 -1.22
CA GLU A 67 2.89 4.61 -0.01
C GLU A 67 3.42 3.19 -0.10
N ASN A 68 4.54 2.95 0.55
CA ASN A 68 5.20 1.65 0.54
C ASN A 68 4.77 0.88 1.78
N LEU A 69 4.25 -0.31 1.60
CA LEU A 69 3.72 -1.11 2.70
C LEU A 69 4.26 -2.54 2.64
N CYS A 70 4.42 -3.15 3.81
CA CYS A 70 4.67 -4.59 3.87
C CYS A 70 3.35 -5.32 3.63
N GLY A 71 3.42 -6.62 3.38
CA GLY A 71 2.23 -7.41 3.08
C GLY A 71 1.12 -7.29 4.12
N PRO A 72 1.43 -7.53 5.40
CA PRO A 72 0.39 -7.40 6.45
C PRO A 72 -0.23 -6.01 6.52
N CYS A 73 0.59 -4.95 6.42
CA CYS A 73 0.05 -3.59 6.45
C CYS A 73 -0.82 -3.31 5.23
N ASP A 74 -0.41 -3.80 4.06
CA ASP A 74 -1.19 -3.64 2.85
C ASP A 74 -2.59 -4.23 3.00
N LYS A 75 -2.69 -5.42 3.57
CA LYS A 75 -3.99 -6.06 3.77
C LYS A 75 -4.90 -5.21 4.66
N ILE A 76 -4.35 -4.69 5.74
CA ILE A 76 -5.12 -3.88 6.68
C ILE A 76 -5.58 -2.58 6.02
N VAL A 77 -4.65 -1.89 5.38
CA VAL A 77 -4.96 -0.60 4.75
C VAL A 77 -5.95 -0.77 3.61
N THR A 78 -5.76 -1.80 2.78
CA THR A 78 -6.68 -2.07 1.68
C THR A 78 -8.08 -2.36 2.19
N ALA A 79 -8.20 -3.15 3.25
CA ALA A 79 -9.51 -3.43 3.84
C ALA A 79 -10.17 -2.15 4.33
N GLN A 80 -9.41 -1.25 4.94
CA GLN A 80 -9.94 0.03 5.38
C GLN A 80 -10.38 0.90 4.21
N GLN A 81 -9.59 0.91 3.13
CA GLN A 81 -9.88 1.71 1.96
C GLN A 81 -11.19 1.31 1.28
N PHE A 82 -11.49 0.03 1.30
CA PHE A 82 -12.67 -0.50 0.63
C PHE A 82 -13.81 -0.84 1.59
N GLY A 83 -13.65 -0.49 2.86
CA GLY A 83 -14.70 -0.71 3.84
C GLY A 83 -14.91 -2.16 4.24
N PHE A 84 -13.96 -3.03 3.90
CA PHE A 84 -14.03 -4.42 4.30
C PHE A 84 -13.67 -4.58 5.76
N LYS A 85 -14.31 -5.53 6.40
CA LYS A 85 -13.82 -5.99 7.68
C LYS A 85 -12.72 -7.00 7.41
N VAL A 86 -11.63 -6.88 8.13
CA VAL A 86 -10.56 -7.87 8.03
C VAL A 86 -11.02 -9.10 8.77
N LYS A 87 -11.52 -10.09 8.02
CA LYS A 87 -11.93 -11.34 8.59
C LYS A 87 -10.77 -12.30 8.60
N VAL A 88 -10.84 -13.04 9.54
CA VAL A 88 -9.89 -14.11 9.59
C VAL A 88 -10.47 -15.28 8.87
N ALA A 89 -11.18 -15.15 8.42
CA ALA A 89 -11.56 -15.83 7.79
C ALA A 89 -11.88 -16.39 7.55
N ILE A 90 -12.27 -16.34 7.44
CA ILE A 90 -12.63 -16.60 7.21
C ILE A 90 -12.47 -17.10 7.23
N GLY A 91 -12.65 -17.66 7.37
CA GLY A 91 -12.74 -18.20 7.40
C GLY A 91 -12.37 -18.70 7.38
N THR A 92 -12.57 -19.28 7.18
CA THR A 92 -12.43 -19.59 7.02
C THR A 92 -11.84 -19.55 6.80
N ASP A 93 -11.89 -19.93 6.54
CA ASP A 93 -11.60 -19.61 6.24
C ASP A 93 -11.07 -19.11 5.92
N GLY A 94 -11.16 -18.97 5.65
CA GLY A 94 -11.00 -18.25 5.33
C GLY A 94 -10.79 -17.54 4.84
N TRP A 95 -11.23 -17.69 4.38
CA TRP A 95 -11.35 -16.96 4.07
C TRP A 95 -12.01 -16.78 4.03
N PRO A 96 -12.48 -16.77 4.37
CA PRO A 96 -13.09 -16.49 4.62
C PRO A 96 -13.42 -16.44 4.63
N THR A 97 -13.96 -16.78 4.54
CA THR A 97 -14.37 -16.61 4.62
C THR A 97 -14.43 -16.34 4.72
#